data_a62737eee2dc2a7609b913e9aef52add
#
_entry.id   a62737eee2dc2a7609b913e9aef52add
#
_cell.length_a   1.000
_cell.length_b   1.000
_cell.length_c   1.000
_cell.angle_alpha   90.00
_cell.angle_beta   90.00
_cell.angle_gamma   90.00
#
_symmetry.space_group_name_H-M   'P 1'
#
loop_
_entity.id
_entity.type
_entity.pdbx_description
1 polymer ?
#
loop_
_entity_poly.entity_id
_entity_poly.type
_entity_poly.pdbx_seq_one_letter_code
_entity_poly.pdbx_strand_id
1 'polypeptide(L)'
;MQSASITVCIDNGIAHLAVKGRGTFENSEAIRNFCMMAIESDAVKININMLECSGMDSTFMGIMTMISRLGTMKSCPVILNNVNDANKKNFASLGISQILNFTDTSTQQMPVMEALPTGGLSNEEKHKNILDAHQELIDANEENRPVFQDIITFLKENNS
;
A
#
# COMPACT_ATOMS: atom_id res chain seq x y z
N MET A 1 -3.69 21.62 1.88
CA MET A 1 -3.03 20.35 1.59
C MET A 1 -4.03 19.38 0.97
N GLN A 2 -3.71 18.92 -0.19
CA GLN A 2 -4.59 17.95 -0.84
C GLN A 2 -4.31 16.56 -0.32
N SER A 3 -5.32 15.94 0.24
CA SER A 3 -5.27 14.53 0.56
C SER A 3 -5.25 13.74 -0.76
N ALA A 4 -4.64 12.56 -0.75
CA ALA A 4 -4.66 11.69 -1.90
C ALA A 4 -6.09 11.23 -2.19
N SER A 5 -6.40 11.07 -3.46
CA SER A 5 -7.62 10.38 -3.86
C SER A 5 -7.26 9.01 -4.38
N ILE A 6 -8.08 8.03 -4.00
CA ILE A 6 -7.91 6.63 -4.41
C ILE A 6 -9.13 6.25 -5.25
N THR A 7 -8.87 5.70 -6.43
CA THR A 7 -9.95 5.17 -7.27
C THR A 7 -9.71 3.69 -7.53
N VAL A 8 -10.78 2.94 -7.67
CA VAL A 8 -10.73 1.49 -7.79
C VAL A 8 -11.71 0.99 -8.84
N CYS A 9 -11.43 -0.20 -9.35
CA CYS A 9 -12.31 -0.92 -10.26
C CYS A 9 -11.94 -2.39 -10.26
N ILE A 10 -12.92 -3.27 -10.43
CA ILE A 10 -12.65 -4.68 -10.72
C ILE A 10 -13.21 -4.96 -12.12
N ASP A 11 -12.35 -5.40 -13.02
CA ASP A 11 -12.67 -5.62 -14.41
C ASP A 11 -12.00 -6.91 -14.88
N ASN A 12 -12.79 -7.85 -15.39
CA ASN A 12 -12.31 -9.15 -15.87
C ASN A 12 -11.44 -9.89 -14.85
N GLY A 13 -11.82 -9.82 -13.57
CA GLY A 13 -11.09 -10.50 -12.50
C GLY A 13 -9.83 -9.78 -12.06
N ILE A 14 -9.53 -8.62 -12.63
CA ILE A 14 -8.37 -7.82 -12.24
C ILE A 14 -8.83 -6.66 -11.38
N ALA A 15 -8.22 -6.50 -10.21
CA ALA A 15 -8.48 -5.34 -9.36
C ALA A 15 -7.53 -4.21 -9.78
N HIS A 16 -8.11 -3.05 -10.09
CA HIS A 16 -7.34 -1.86 -10.46
C HIS A 16 -7.48 -0.82 -9.37
N LEU A 17 -6.38 -0.17 -9.06
CA LEU A 17 -6.33 0.87 -8.05
C LEU A 17 -5.40 1.97 -8.55
N ALA A 18 -5.81 3.23 -8.41
CA ALA A 18 -4.97 4.37 -8.76
C ALA A 18 -4.83 5.29 -7.56
N VAL A 19 -3.60 5.74 -7.30
CA VAL A 19 -3.29 6.66 -6.21
C VAL A 19 -2.93 8.00 -6.84
N LYS A 20 -3.66 9.05 -6.45
CA LYS A 20 -3.38 10.40 -6.90
C LYS A 20 -3.07 11.25 -5.68
N GLY A 21 -1.91 11.89 -5.67
CA GLY A 21 -1.44 12.67 -4.53
C GLY A 21 -0.54 11.83 -3.63
N ARG A 22 -0.48 12.19 -2.35
CA ARG A 22 0.44 11.54 -1.41
C ARG A 22 -0.21 10.34 -0.72
N GLY A 23 0.46 9.19 -0.76
CA GLY A 23 0.03 8.00 -0.02
C GLY A 23 0.44 8.11 1.45
N THR A 24 -0.52 8.06 2.36
CA THR A 24 -0.28 8.26 3.78
C THR A 24 -1.07 7.28 4.64
N PHE A 25 -0.84 7.35 5.94
CA PHE A 25 -1.59 6.54 6.91
C PHE A 25 -3.10 6.78 6.82
N GLU A 26 -3.53 7.95 6.32
CA GLU A 26 -4.95 8.28 6.26
C GLU A 26 -5.71 7.49 5.18
N ASN A 27 -5.04 7.10 4.10
CA ASN A 27 -5.68 6.37 3.01
C ASN A 27 -5.20 4.92 2.87
N SER A 28 -4.15 4.53 3.57
CA SER A 28 -3.54 3.21 3.40
C SER A 28 -4.42 2.08 3.88
N GLU A 29 -5.26 2.29 4.89
CA GLU A 29 -6.14 1.22 5.36
C GLU A 29 -7.25 0.90 4.36
N ALA A 30 -7.83 1.92 3.72
CA ALA A 30 -8.83 1.69 2.69
C ALA A 30 -8.22 0.87 1.53
N ILE A 31 -6.98 1.17 1.16
CA ILE A 31 -6.26 0.40 0.15
C ILE A 31 -6.04 -1.03 0.61
N ARG A 32 -5.59 -1.21 1.84
CA ARG A 32 -5.37 -2.53 2.43
C ARG A 32 -6.66 -3.37 2.38
N ASN A 33 -7.77 -2.79 2.82
CA ASN A 33 -9.05 -3.49 2.86
C ASN A 33 -9.54 -3.87 1.46
N PHE A 34 -9.40 -2.96 0.50
CA PHE A 34 -9.78 -3.24 -0.88
C PHE A 34 -8.93 -4.37 -1.48
N CYS A 35 -7.62 -4.32 -1.28
CA CYS A 35 -6.71 -5.34 -1.81
C CYS A 35 -6.95 -6.70 -1.14
N MET A 36 -7.18 -6.71 0.18
CA MET A 36 -7.49 -7.97 0.88
C MET A 36 -8.79 -8.58 0.38
N MET A 37 -9.81 -7.76 0.16
CA MET A 37 -11.07 -8.22 -0.42
C MET A 37 -10.85 -8.82 -1.81
N ALA A 38 -10.06 -8.15 -2.65
CA ALA A 38 -9.76 -8.64 -3.99
C ALA A 38 -9.03 -10.00 -3.94
N ILE A 39 -8.04 -10.14 -3.07
CA ILE A 39 -7.29 -11.39 -2.89
C ILE A 39 -8.22 -12.50 -2.44
N GLU A 40 -9.09 -12.24 -1.47
CA GLU A 40 -10.04 -13.22 -0.94
C GLU A 40 -11.12 -13.60 -1.95
N SER A 41 -11.41 -12.73 -2.90
CA SER A 41 -12.41 -12.97 -3.96
C SER A 41 -11.79 -13.59 -5.21
N ASP A 42 -10.58 -14.12 -5.12
CA ASP A 42 -9.88 -14.81 -6.20
C ASP A 42 -9.58 -13.91 -7.41
N ALA A 43 -9.27 -12.65 -7.18
CA ALA A 43 -8.78 -11.77 -8.24
C ALA A 43 -7.54 -12.38 -8.89
N VAL A 44 -7.41 -12.23 -10.20
CA VAL A 44 -6.28 -12.76 -10.96
C VAL A 44 -5.00 -12.01 -10.61
N LYS A 45 -5.11 -10.70 -10.45
CA LYS A 45 -3.99 -9.84 -10.03
C LYS A 45 -4.55 -8.49 -9.55
N ILE A 46 -3.68 -7.71 -8.93
CA ILE A 46 -3.99 -6.34 -8.52
C ILE A 46 -3.00 -5.40 -9.21
N ASN A 47 -3.52 -4.44 -9.95
CA ASN A 47 -2.73 -3.39 -10.58
C ASN A 47 -2.89 -2.10 -9.77
N ILE A 48 -1.80 -1.56 -9.27
CA ILE A 48 -1.80 -0.28 -8.56
C ILE A 48 -1.07 0.73 -9.42
N ASN A 49 -1.80 1.69 -9.96
CA ASN A 49 -1.23 2.74 -10.79
C ASN A 49 -0.76 3.88 -9.89
N MET A 50 0.55 4.14 -9.91
CA MET A 50 1.18 5.14 -9.08
C MET A 50 1.69 6.34 -9.90
N LEU A 51 1.22 6.49 -11.13
CA LEU A 51 1.66 7.56 -12.01
C LEU A 51 1.52 8.95 -11.37
N GLU A 52 0.41 9.17 -10.66
CA GLU A 52 0.13 10.45 -10.03
C GLU A 52 0.39 10.44 -8.51
N CYS A 53 1.06 9.41 -8.01
CA CYS A 53 1.45 9.34 -6.59
C CYS A 53 2.68 10.21 -6.35
N SER A 54 2.51 11.31 -5.64
CA SER A 54 3.55 12.31 -5.45
C SER A 54 4.52 12.01 -4.32
N GLY A 55 4.17 11.08 -3.44
CA GLY A 55 5.02 10.69 -2.32
C GLY A 55 4.31 9.69 -1.44
N MET A 56 5.02 9.21 -0.42
CA MET A 56 4.49 8.18 0.48
C MET A 56 5.07 8.37 1.88
N ASP A 57 4.29 8.05 2.90
CA ASP A 57 4.85 7.88 4.24
C ASP A 57 5.18 6.41 4.49
N SER A 58 5.79 6.13 5.65
CA SER A 58 6.23 4.78 5.98
C SER A 58 5.06 3.82 6.21
N THR A 59 3.93 4.31 6.69
CA THR A 59 2.73 3.48 6.85
C THR A 59 2.24 3.00 5.48
N PHE A 60 2.17 3.90 4.51
CA PHE A 60 1.76 3.55 3.14
C PHE A 60 2.72 2.52 2.54
N MET A 61 4.03 2.75 2.68
CA MET A 61 5.03 1.80 2.16
C MET A 61 4.93 0.43 2.83
N GLY A 62 4.66 0.41 4.13
CA GLY A 62 4.47 -0.86 4.85
C GLY A 62 3.23 -1.61 4.38
N ILE A 63 2.14 -0.91 4.10
CA ILE A 63 0.92 -1.54 3.59
C ILE A 63 1.15 -2.06 2.16
N MET A 64 1.86 -1.31 1.31
CA MET A 64 2.22 -1.79 -0.03
C MET A 64 3.04 -3.09 0.05
N THR A 65 3.97 -3.16 0.97
CA THR A 65 4.79 -4.36 1.21
C THR A 65 3.93 -5.53 1.67
N MET A 66 3.03 -5.28 2.61
CA MET A 66 2.13 -6.30 3.16
C MET A 66 1.23 -6.91 2.07
N ILE A 67 0.55 -6.07 1.29
CA ILE A 67 -0.37 -6.57 0.27
C ILE A 67 0.39 -7.28 -0.85
N SER A 68 1.61 -6.85 -1.17
CA SER A 68 2.45 -7.52 -2.18
C SER A 68 2.87 -8.91 -1.71
N ARG A 69 3.27 -9.03 -0.44
CA ARG A 69 3.63 -10.31 0.14
C ARG A 69 2.43 -11.26 0.18
N LEU A 70 1.30 -10.77 0.69
CA LEU A 70 0.08 -11.59 0.80
C LEU A 70 -0.45 -11.99 -0.57
N GLY A 71 -0.39 -11.10 -1.55
CA GLY A 71 -0.79 -11.40 -2.92
C GLY A 71 0.05 -12.53 -3.52
N THR A 72 1.36 -12.48 -3.32
CA THR A 72 2.26 -13.54 -3.78
C THR A 72 1.91 -14.88 -3.12
N MET A 73 1.63 -14.88 -1.84
CA MET A 73 1.25 -16.09 -1.10
C MET A 73 -0.05 -16.71 -1.60
N LYS A 74 -0.97 -15.89 -2.10
CA LYS A 74 -2.29 -16.33 -2.56
C LYS A 74 -2.41 -16.43 -4.07
N SER A 75 -1.29 -16.39 -4.78
CA SER A 75 -1.24 -16.46 -6.25
C SER A 75 -2.05 -15.33 -6.92
N CYS A 76 -2.08 -14.17 -6.27
CA CYS A 76 -2.69 -12.95 -6.79
C CYS A 76 -1.61 -11.86 -6.80
N PRO A 77 -0.76 -11.81 -7.82
CA PRO A 77 0.35 -10.86 -7.83
C PRO A 77 -0.13 -9.42 -7.77
N VAL A 78 0.58 -8.61 -7.01
CA VAL A 78 0.34 -7.17 -6.90
C VAL A 78 1.42 -6.46 -7.70
N ILE A 79 1.01 -5.63 -8.65
CA ILE A 79 1.91 -4.96 -9.57
C ILE A 79 1.78 -3.46 -9.36
N LEU A 80 2.91 -2.79 -9.09
CA LEU A 80 2.98 -1.35 -8.95
C LEU A 80 3.40 -0.75 -10.29
N ASN A 81 2.48 -0.06 -10.95
CA ASN A 81 2.71 0.51 -12.26
C ASN A 81 3.12 1.98 -12.15
N ASN A 82 4.08 2.37 -12.96
CA ASN A 82 4.45 3.78 -13.16
C ASN A 82 4.94 4.47 -11.87
N VAL A 83 5.71 3.74 -11.06
CA VAL A 83 6.32 4.31 -9.85
C VAL A 83 7.44 5.24 -10.30
N ASN A 84 7.42 6.50 -9.87
CA ASN A 84 8.48 7.44 -10.23
C ASN A 84 9.78 7.14 -9.49
N ASP A 85 10.88 7.76 -9.96
CA ASP A 85 12.20 7.47 -9.41
C ASP A 85 12.31 7.83 -7.93
N ALA A 86 11.69 8.91 -7.49
CA ALA A 86 11.72 9.32 -6.09
C ALA A 86 11.04 8.28 -5.20
N ASN A 87 9.88 7.76 -5.62
CA ASN A 87 9.17 6.72 -4.88
C ASN A 87 9.95 5.40 -4.90
N LYS A 88 10.57 5.05 -6.03
CA LYS A 88 11.44 3.86 -6.08
C LYS A 88 12.61 3.96 -5.10
N LYS A 89 13.21 5.13 -4.99
CA LYS A 89 14.28 5.36 -4.01
C LYS A 89 13.79 5.22 -2.59
N ASN A 90 12.58 5.69 -2.30
CA ASN A 90 11.99 5.55 -0.97
C ASN A 90 11.79 4.07 -0.61
N PHE A 91 11.26 3.27 -1.52
CA PHE A 91 11.16 1.83 -1.30
C PHE A 91 12.54 1.20 -1.11
N ALA A 92 13.50 1.57 -1.95
CA ALA A 92 14.86 1.02 -1.84
C ALA A 92 15.53 1.38 -0.51
N SER A 93 15.26 2.58 0.02
CA SER A 93 15.84 3.01 1.29
C SER A 93 15.39 2.14 2.47
N LEU A 94 14.24 1.49 2.36
CA LEU A 94 13.75 0.58 3.38
C LEU A 94 14.06 -0.89 3.06
N GLY A 95 14.79 -1.14 1.97
CA GLY A 95 15.21 -2.50 1.60
C GLY A 95 14.07 -3.42 1.19
N ILE A 96 12.98 -2.87 0.67
CA ILE A 96 11.78 -3.66 0.35
C ILE A 96 11.54 -3.80 -1.15
N SER A 97 12.41 -3.26 -1.99
CA SER A 97 12.22 -3.27 -3.44
C SER A 97 12.08 -4.68 -4.02
N GLN A 98 12.77 -5.66 -3.46
CA GLN A 98 12.73 -7.03 -3.97
C GLN A 98 11.39 -7.74 -3.67
N ILE A 99 10.59 -7.22 -2.75
CA ILE A 99 9.26 -7.77 -2.44
C ILE A 99 8.22 -7.22 -3.41
N LEU A 100 8.49 -6.04 -3.98
CA LEU A 100 7.55 -5.31 -4.84
C LEU A 100 7.81 -5.63 -6.31
N ASN A 101 6.74 -5.67 -7.09
CA ASN A 101 6.81 -5.87 -8.53
C ASN A 101 6.53 -4.54 -9.23
N PHE A 102 7.51 -3.97 -9.90
CA PHE A 102 7.38 -2.71 -10.60
C PHE A 102 7.23 -2.95 -12.10
N THR A 103 6.34 -2.22 -12.74
CA THR A 103 6.23 -2.18 -14.20
C THR A 103 5.96 -0.75 -14.66
N ASP A 104 6.30 -0.48 -15.91
CA ASP A 104 5.97 0.79 -16.55
C ASP A 104 5.03 0.47 -17.73
N THR A 105 3.75 0.70 -17.54
CA THR A 105 2.76 0.51 -18.59
C THR A 105 2.12 1.86 -18.91
N SER A 106 2.73 2.58 -19.84
CA SER A 106 2.35 3.96 -20.14
C SER A 106 1.11 4.10 -21.03
N THR A 107 0.57 3.00 -21.56
CA THR A 107 -0.43 3.08 -22.62
C THR A 107 -1.72 2.30 -22.39
N GLN A 108 -1.89 1.70 -21.24
CA GLN A 108 -3.13 0.95 -21.00
C GLN A 108 -4.25 1.90 -20.62
N GLN A 109 -5.35 1.80 -21.36
CA GLN A 109 -6.57 2.46 -20.96
C GLN A 109 -7.04 1.86 -19.65
N MET A 110 -7.12 2.71 -18.64
CA MET A 110 -7.72 2.28 -17.38
C MET A 110 -9.21 2.13 -17.55
N PRO A 111 -9.82 1.09 -16.96
CA PRO A 111 -11.29 1.00 -16.94
C PRO A 111 -11.87 2.18 -16.16
N VAL A 112 -13.18 2.34 -16.25
CA VAL A 112 -13.88 3.38 -15.48
C VAL A 112 -13.68 3.10 -13.99
N MET A 113 -13.12 4.06 -13.27
CA MET A 113 -12.74 3.92 -11.86
C MET A 113 -13.73 4.64 -10.97
N GLU A 114 -13.96 4.10 -9.79
CA GLU A 114 -14.83 4.69 -8.77
C GLU A 114 -14.01 5.14 -7.58
N ALA A 115 -14.45 6.21 -6.92
CA ALA A 115 -13.78 6.70 -5.73
C ALA A 115 -13.86 5.66 -4.61
N LEU A 116 -12.72 5.39 -3.98
CA LEU A 116 -12.68 4.54 -2.78
C LEU A 116 -12.75 5.47 -1.57
N PRO A 117 -13.80 5.34 -0.73
CA PRO A 117 -13.88 6.18 0.46
C PRO A 117 -12.71 5.91 1.39
N THR A 118 -12.09 6.97 1.89
CA THR A 118 -11.02 6.92 2.86
C THR A 118 -11.47 7.68 4.12
N GLY A 119 -11.06 7.20 5.28
CA GLY A 119 -11.45 7.82 6.55
C GLY A 119 -12.54 7.03 7.27
N GLY A 120 -13.10 7.64 8.31
CA GLY A 120 -14.12 6.98 9.12
C GLY A 120 -13.60 5.91 10.06
N LEU A 121 -12.28 5.81 10.22
CA LEU A 121 -11.66 4.82 11.10
C LEU A 121 -11.61 5.32 12.54
N SER A 122 -11.78 4.39 13.48
CA SER A 122 -11.52 4.69 14.88
C SER A 122 -10.01 4.89 15.10
N ASN A 123 -9.64 5.52 16.22
CA ASN A 123 -8.22 5.68 16.56
C ASN A 123 -7.53 4.32 16.73
N GLU A 124 -8.25 3.34 17.28
CA GLU A 124 -7.71 1.99 17.43
C GLU A 124 -7.39 1.35 16.09
N GLU A 125 -8.28 1.50 15.10
CA GLU A 125 -8.07 0.96 13.76
C GLU A 125 -6.89 1.64 13.06
N LYS A 126 -6.77 2.96 13.21
CA LYS A 126 -5.63 3.71 12.67
C LYS A 126 -4.32 3.26 13.29
N HIS A 127 -4.29 3.14 14.63
CA HIS A 127 -3.10 2.71 15.36
C HIS A 127 -2.70 1.29 14.95
N LYS A 128 -3.66 0.39 14.84
CA LYS A 128 -3.39 -0.98 14.41
C LYS A 128 -2.81 -1.01 13.00
N ASN A 129 -3.36 -0.23 12.08
CA ASN A 129 -2.86 -0.19 10.71
C ASN A 129 -1.43 0.34 10.66
N ILE A 130 -1.13 1.40 11.41
CA ILE A 130 0.22 1.96 11.49
C ILE A 130 1.18 0.92 12.10
N LEU A 131 0.77 0.27 13.18
CA LEU A 131 1.56 -0.76 13.84
C LEU A 131 1.88 -1.91 12.88
N ASP A 132 0.86 -2.45 12.21
CA ASP A 132 1.02 -3.55 11.28
C ASP A 132 1.95 -3.18 10.12
N ALA A 133 1.81 -1.96 9.61
CA ALA A 133 2.65 -1.47 8.51
C ALA A 133 4.13 -1.40 8.91
N HIS A 134 4.42 -0.86 10.09
CA HIS A 134 5.79 -0.73 10.56
C HIS A 134 6.40 -2.08 10.94
N GLN A 135 5.60 -2.97 11.52
CA GLN A 135 6.05 -4.33 11.80
C GLN A 135 6.38 -5.07 10.49
N GLU A 136 5.58 -4.87 9.45
CA GLU A 136 5.84 -5.45 8.14
C GLU A 136 7.18 -4.97 7.57
N LEU A 137 7.50 -3.68 7.71
CA LEU A 137 8.77 -3.14 7.24
C LEU A 137 9.97 -3.73 7.97
N ILE A 138 9.85 -3.94 9.28
CA ILE A 138 10.91 -4.56 10.08
C ILE A 138 11.07 -6.03 9.68
N ASP A 139 9.97 -6.75 9.52
CA ASP A 139 10.01 -8.17 9.14
C ASP A 139 10.60 -8.35 7.73
N ALA A 140 10.36 -7.39 6.84
CA ALA A 140 10.91 -7.42 5.50
C ALA A 140 12.41 -7.13 5.45
N ASN A 141 12.89 -6.27 6.35
CA ASN A 141 14.30 -5.91 6.45
C ASN A 141 14.60 -5.49 7.87
N GLU A 142 15.38 -6.33 8.58
CA GLU A 142 15.69 -6.12 9.99
C GLU A 142 16.45 -4.80 10.23
N GLU A 143 17.12 -4.26 9.22
CA GLU A 143 17.78 -2.95 9.32
C GLU A 143 16.79 -1.81 9.57
N ASN A 144 15.50 -2.04 9.33
CA ASN A 144 14.45 -1.07 9.63
C ASN A 144 14.12 -1.00 11.12
N ARG A 145 14.56 -1.95 11.92
CA ARG A 145 14.23 -1.98 13.37
C ARG A 145 14.69 -0.72 14.10
N PRO A 146 15.94 -0.27 13.97
CA PRO A 146 16.34 0.97 14.67
C PRO A 146 15.51 2.19 14.25
N VAL A 147 15.00 2.20 13.02
CA VAL A 147 14.23 3.33 12.51
C VAL A 147 12.81 3.34 13.10
N PHE A 148 12.17 2.18 13.26
CA PHE A 148 10.74 2.10 13.57
C PHE A 148 10.41 1.49 14.93
N GLN A 149 11.38 0.95 15.67
CA GLN A 149 11.09 0.27 16.93
C GLN A 149 10.39 1.18 17.95
N ASP A 150 10.78 2.45 18.03
CA ASP A 150 10.20 3.37 18.99
C ASP A 150 8.72 3.62 18.71
N ILE A 151 8.33 3.76 17.44
CA ILE A 151 6.91 3.97 17.12
C ILE A 151 6.10 2.70 17.40
N ILE A 152 6.67 1.52 17.16
CA ILE A 152 6.01 0.26 17.48
C ILE A 152 5.79 0.14 18.99
N THR A 153 6.80 0.42 19.77
CA THR A 153 6.71 0.39 21.24
C THR A 153 5.65 1.38 21.74
N PHE A 154 5.68 2.60 21.20
CA PHE A 154 4.68 3.63 21.56
C PHE A 154 3.27 3.16 21.25
N LEU A 155 3.04 2.62 20.06
CA LEU A 155 1.70 2.18 19.64
C LEU A 155 1.21 1.00 20.47
N LYS A 156 2.08 0.06 20.82
CA LYS A 156 1.70 -1.07 21.68
C LYS A 156 1.32 -0.61 23.08
N GLU A 157 2.06 0.33 23.65
CA GLU A 157 1.81 0.83 24.99
C GLU A 157 0.53 1.67 25.08
N ASN A 158 0.16 2.35 24.00
CA ASN A 158 -0.98 3.26 23.98
C ASN A 158 -2.23 2.65 23.34
N ASN A 159 -2.20 1.36 23.03
CA ASN A 159 -3.31 0.67 22.36
C ASN A 159 -4.01 -0.34 23.26
N SER A 160 -3.88 -0.16 24.56
CA SER A 160 -4.55 -1.03 25.53
C SER A 160 -5.77 -0.35 26.12
#